data_b8ed92113677d8c035d65f6a49f14c07
#
_entry.id   b8ed92113677d8c035d65f6a49f14c07
#
_cell.length_a   1.000
_cell.length_b   1.000
_cell.length_c   1.000
_cell.angle_alpha   90.00
_cell.angle_beta   90.00
_cell.angle_gamma   90.00
#
_symmetry.space_group_name_H-M   'P 1'
#
loop_
_entity.id
_entity.type
_entity.pdbx_description
1 polymer ?
#
loop_
_entity_poly.entity_id
_entity_poly.type
_entity_poly.pdbx_seq_one_letter_code
_entity_poly.pdbx_strand_id
1 'polypeptide(L)'
;MIRLRTGKWPVKPKRKIMKLSARNVLKGKVKSIKRGPISSLVVLEIAPKIEIVSTITAGSAATLKLKKGQTAYAIIKASSVLVGVDD
;
A
#
# COMPACT_ATOMS: atom_id res chain seq x y z
N MET A 1 -1.13 13.13 3.04
CA MET A 1 -0.18 12.69 3.36
C MET A 1 0.04 12.61 4.71
N ILE A 2 0.71 11.84 5.12
CA ILE A 2 0.89 11.72 6.39
C ILE A 2 1.82 12.57 6.88
N ARG A 3 1.65 13.18 7.75
CA ARG A 3 2.42 14.07 8.19
C ARG A 3 2.98 13.64 9.28
N LEU A 4 3.74 13.41 9.49
CA LEU A 4 4.31 12.95 10.51
C LEU A 4 4.84 13.82 11.25
N ARG A 5 4.83 14.47 11.46
CA ARG A 5 5.27 15.37 12.12
C ARG A 5 5.82 15.11 13.11
N THR A 6 6.03 14.88 13.61
CA THR A 6 6.38 14.69 14.64
C THR A 6 7.47 14.16 14.69
N GLY A 7 8.11 14.31 14.30
CA GLY A 7 9.30 13.98 14.45
C GLY A 7 9.49 12.70 14.90
N LYS A 8 8.80 12.17 15.35
CA LYS A 8 8.96 11.04 15.81
C LYS A 8 9.05 10.14 14.81
N TRP A 9 9.01 10.37 13.82
CA TRP A 9 8.90 9.55 12.82
C TRP A 9 10.21 9.37 12.43
N PRO A 10 10.70 8.46 12.63
CA PRO A 10 12.04 8.29 12.42
C PRO A 10 12.44 8.26 11.10
N VAL A 11 12.31 8.24 10.63
CA VAL A 11 12.59 8.13 9.53
C VAL A 11 13.43 8.60 8.83
N LYS A 12 14.13 8.34 8.60
CA LYS A 12 14.99 8.72 8.02
C LYS A 12 15.11 8.04 6.98
N PRO A 13 14.96 8.14 6.30
CA PRO A 13 14.81 7.59 5.30
C PRO A 13 15.86 7.37 4.55
N LYS A 14 16.38 6.68 4.66
CA LYS A 14 17.28 6.39 4.01
C LYS A 14 16.75 5.98 2.82
N ARG A 15 15.78 5.74 2.65
CA ARG A 15 15.26 5.30 1.62
C ARG A 15 14.63 6.28 0.93
N LYS A 16 14.58 6.31 -0.08
CA LYS A 16 14.05 7.11 -0.78
C LYS A 16 12.74 7.09 -0.73
N ILE A 17 12.23 7.75 -0.40
CA ILE A 17 10.98 7.82 -0.31
C ILE A 17 10.33 8.17 -1.46
N MET A 18 9.27 7.81 -1.73
CA MET A 18 8.60 8.12 -2.81
C MET A 18 8.21 9.51 -2.84
N LYS A 19 8.32 10.20 -3.91
CA LYS A 19 7.83 11.47 -4.00
C LYS A 19 6.63 11.29 -4.80
N LEU A 20 5.48 11.26 -4.25
CA LEU A 20 4.23 11.00 -4.93
C LEU A 20 3.26 12.12 -4.79
N SER A 21 2.36 12.26 -5.73
CA SER A 21 1.30 13.23 -5.61
C SER A 21 0.14 12.64 -4.80
N ALA A 22 0.19 11.35 -4.52
CA ALA A 22 -0.86 10.71 -3.76
C ALA A 22 -0.82 11.18 -2.32
N ARG A 23 -1.98 11.40 -1.74
CA ARG A 23 -2.04 11.85 -0.38
C ARG A 23 -2.32 10.73 0.60
N ASN A 24 -2.77 9.58 0.12
CA ASN A 24 -3.08 8.46 1.00
C ASN A 24 -2.02 7.38 0.85
N VAL A 25 -1.16 7.27 1.83
CA VAL A 25 -0.10 6.27 1.80
C VAL A 25 -0.20 5.51 3.11
N LEU A 26 -0.53 4.24 3.03
CA LEU A 26 -0.75 3.43 4.21
C LEU A 26 0.25 2.30 4.26
N LYS A 27 0.96 2.19 5.36
CA LYS A 27 1.95 1.15 5.49
C LYS A 27 1.28 -0.11 6.02
N GLY A 28 1.65 -1.23 5.51
CA GLY A 28 1.09 -2.49 5.97
C GLY A 28 1.97 -3.65 5.58
N LYS A 29 1.42 -4.84 5.65
CA LYS A 29 2.13 -6.02 5.27
C LYS A 29 1.35 -6.79 4.24
N VAL A 30 2.04 -7.45 3.36
CA VAL A 30 1.41 -8.26 2.34
C VAL A 30 0.83 -9.50 3.05
N LYS A 31 -0.48 -9.61 3.06
CA LYS A 31 -1.13 -10.73 3.69
C LYS A 31 -1.22 -11.88 2.72
N SER A 32 -1.50 -11.62 1.48
CA SER A 32 -1.57 -12.67 0.48
C SER A 32 -1.36 -12.11 -0.92
N ILE A 33 -0.96 -12.97 -1.82
CA ILE A 33 -0.77 -12.61 -3.20
C ILE A 33 -1.33 -13.76 -4.00
N LYS A 34 -2.27 -13.45 -4.89
CA LYS A 34 -2.78 -14.46 -5.76
C LYS A 34 -2.28 -14.10 -7.13
N ARG A 35 -1.35 -14.85 -7.64
CA ARG A 35 -0.72 -14.52 -8.91
C ARG A 35 -1.48 -15.09 -10.08
N GLY A 36 -1.60 -14.30 -11.12
CA GLY A 36 -2.22 -14.75 -12.34
C GLY A 36 -1.31 -14.43 -13.50
N PRO A 37 -1.68 -14.85 -14.70
CA PRO A 37 -0.83 -14.62 -15.87
C PRO A 37 -0.77 -13.17 -16.29
N ILE A 38 -1.79 -12.40 -16.02
CA ILE A 38 -1.82 -11.01 -16.44
C ILE A 38 -1.78 -10.09 -15.25
N SER A 39 -2.48 -10.42 -14.20
CA SER A 39 -2.51 -9.55 -13.03
C SER A 39 -2.39 -10.38 -11.76
N SER A 40 -2.09 -9.71 -10.68
CA SER A 40 -1.98 -10.34 -9.37
C SER A 40 -2.87 -9.59 -8.41
N LEU A 41 -3.50 -10.34 -7.51
CA LEU A 41 -4.35 -9.74 -6.50
C LEU A 41 -3.56 -9.75 -5.22
N VAL A 42 -3.33 -8.58 -4.66
CA VAL A 42 -2.53 -8.44 -3.47
C VAL A 42 -3.40 -7.91 -2.34
N VAL A 43 -3.32 -8.54 -1.20
CA VAL A 43 -4.07 -8.08 -0.04
C VAL A 43 -3.05 -7.55 0.96
N LEU A 44 -3.21 -6.30 1.35
CA LEU A 44 -2.33 -5.68 2.33
C LEU A 44 -3.10 -5.50 3.62
N GLU A 45 -2.51 -5.91 4.72
CA GLU A 45 -3.13 -5.71 6.01
C GLU A 45 -2.48 -4.49 6.61
N ILE A 46 -3.23 -3.42 6.79
CA ILE A 46 -2.69 -2.18 7.30
C ILE A 46 -2.94 -2.00 8.79
N ALA A 47 -3.81 -2.81 9.35
CA ALA A 47 -4.07 -2.80 10.79
C ALA A 47 -4.83 -4.09 11.06
N PRO A 48 -4.96 -4.51 12.30
CA PRO A 48 -5.69 -5.74 12.58
C PRO A 48 -7.08 -5.68 11.99
N LYS A 49 -7.40 -6.67 11.15
CA LYS A 49 -8.69 -6.77 10.50
C LYS A 49 -9.01 -5.66 9.52
N ILE A 50 -8.04 -4.88 9.10
CA ILE A 50 -8.25 -3.86 8.10
C ILE A 50 -7.36 -4.17 6.93
N GLU A 51 -7.94 -4.47 5.80
CA GLU A 51 -7.21 -4.88 4.62
C GLU A 51 -7.52 -4.01 3.42
N ILE A 52 -6.54 -3.84 2.58
CA ILE A 52 -6.70 -3.14 1.33
C ILE A 52 -6.40 -4.15 0.25
N VAL A 53 -7.28 -4.25 -0.72
CA VAL A 53 -7.10 -5.18 -1.81
C VAL A 53 -6.67 -4.41 -3.04
N SER A 54 -5.65 -4.88 -3.69
CA SER A 54 -5.11 -4.22 -4.85
C SER A 54 -4.89 -5.20 -5.98
N THR A 55 -5.18 -4.77 -7.19
CA THR A 55 -4.89 -5.57 -8.37
C THR A 55 -3.80 -4.85 -9.12
N ILE A 56 -2.69 -5.51 -9.35
CA ILE A 56 -1.59 -4.92 -10.09
C ILE A 56 -1.20 -5.88 -11.19
N THR A 57 -0.40 -5.43 -12.13
CA THR A 57 -0.01 -6.30 -13.22
C THR A 57 0.94 -7.37 -12.71
N ALA A 58 0.97 -8.51 -13.38
CA ALA A 58 1.88 -9.57 -13.00
C ALA A 58 3.32 -9.06 -13.09
N GLY A 59 3.61 -8.21 -14.07
CA GLY A 59 4.94 -7.64 -14.21
C GLY A 59 5.31 -6.76 -13.02
N SER A 60 4.37 -5.96 -12.54
CA SER A 60 4.64 -5.11 -11.38
C SER A 60 4.90 -5.95 -10.14
N ALA A 61 4.13 -7.01 -9.96
CA ALA A 61 4.32 -7.88 -8.81
C ALA A 61 5.73 -8.50 -8.84
N ALA A 62 6.18 -8.87 -10.02
CA ALA A 62 7.50 -9.46 -10.15
C ALA A 62 8.59 -8.42 -9.92
N THR A 63 8.42 -7.23 -10.48
CA THR A 63 9.42 -6.18 -10.32
C THR A 63 9.56 -5.78 -8.85
N LEU A 64 8.44 -5.71 -8.14
CA LEU A 64 8.48 -5.34 -6.74
C LEU A 64 8.90 -6.51 -5.85
N LYS A 65 8.98 -7.70 -6.42
CA LYS A 65 9.38 -8.89 -5.68
C LYS A 65 8.51 -9.07 -4.44
N LEU A 66 7.22 -8.92 -4.65
CA LEU A 66 6.30 -9.01 -3.53
C LEU A 66 6.23 -10.42 -2.97
N LYS A 67 6.15 -10.52 -1.67
CA LYS A 67 5.96 -11.81 -1.05
C LYS A 67 5.25 -11.63 0.27
N LYS A 68 4.60 -12.67 0.71
CA LYS A 68 3.82 -12.64 1.92
C LYS A 68 4.68 -12.24 3.11
N GLY A 69 4.14 -11.39 3.95
CA GLY A 69 4.85 -10.94 5.15
C GLY A 69 5.72 -9.71 4.95
N GLN A 70 5.90 -9.31 3.69
CA GLN A 70 6.76 -8.18 3.41
C GLN A 70 6.05 -6.88 3.73
N THR A 71 6.79 -5.88 4.17
CA THR A 71 6.22 -4.57 4.39
C THR A 71 5.97 -3.93 3.04
N ALA A 72 4.81 -3.36 2.86
CA ALA A 72 4.46 -2.70 1.62
C ALA A 72 3.54 -1.53 1.92
N TYR A 73 3.32 -0.69 0.94
CA TYR A 73 2.50 0.49 1.12
C TYR A 73 1.35 0.51 0.14
N ALA A 74 0.18 0.90 0.61
CA ALA A 74 -0.95 1.11 -0.24
C ALA A 74 -0.96 2.59 -0.56
N ILE A 75 -0.88 2.93 -1.84
CA ILE A 75 -0.83 4.31 -2.26
C ILE A 75 -2.10 4.56 -3.04
N ILE A 76 -2.95 5.43 -2.55
CA ILE A 76 -4.26 5.61 -3.14
C ILE A 76 -4.48 7.05 -3.52
N LYS A 77 -4.81 7.29 -4.78
CA LYS A 77 -5.06 8.64 -5.22
C LYS A 77 -6.31 9.13 -4.53
N ALA A 78 -6.29 10.35 -4.08
CA ALA A 78 -7.45 10.92 -3.41
C ALA A 78 -8.70 10.85 -4.27
N SER A 79 -8.56 11.02 -5.57
CA SER A 79 -9.70 10.98 -6.46
C SER A 79 -10.28 9.57 -6.63
N SER A 80 -9.60 8.57 -6.12
CA SER A 80 -10.09 7.20 -6.23
C SER A 80 -10.77 6.72 -4.97
N VAL A 81 -10.84 7.55 -3.95
CA VAL A 81 -11.46 7.14 -2.71
C VAL A 81 -12.93 7.54 -2.69
N LEU A 82 -13.78 6.58 -2.47
CA LEU A 82 -15.21 6.82 -2.37
C LEU A 82 -15.58 6.95 -0.91
N VAL A 83 -16.58 7.72 -0.65
CA VAL A 83 -17.00 7.94 0.72
C VAL A 83 -18.40 7.39 0.92
N GLY A 84 -18.58 6.68 1.99
CA GLY A 84 -19.89 6.14 2.30
C GLY A 84 -20.24 6.43 3.76
N VAL A 85 -21.50 6.46 4.07
CA VAL A 85 -21.95 6.61 5.44
C VAL A 85 -23.13 5.70 5.63
N ASP A 86 -23.46 5.49 6.88
CA ASP A 86 -24.61 4.65 7.16
C ASP A 86 -25.86 5.48 7.07
N ASP A 87 -26.95 4.84 6.66
CA ASP A 87 -28.18 5.53 6.51
C ASP A 87 -28.90 5.69 7.78
#